data_119f4a17bb59e8453ea86d2b5b6469ee
#
_entry.id   119f4a17bb59e8453ea86d2b5b6469ee
#
_cell.length_a   1.000
_cell.length_b   1.000
_cell.length_c   1.000
_cell.angle_alpha   90.00
_cell.angle_beta   90.00
_cell.angle_gamma   90.00
#
_symmetry.space_group_name_H-M   'P 1'
#
loop_
_entity.id
_entity.type
_entity.pdbx_description
1 polymer ?
#
loop_
_entity_poly.entity_id
_entity_poly.type
_entity_poly.pdbx_seq_one_letter_code
_entity_poly.pdbx_strand_id
1 'polypeptide(L)'
;MKLRVTLMAAVACIAATAAANAVPVTGQILLNGFAQAVGSTSMGAATGISFANAGGTSVSGTSGLLSNYGAGSGSFASLGSCASVTTGCGTIQNIASFTAMGGISQFLTLATTNGSTISFDLTSITNVLRPGSNQIGFLANGFINYSGFDRTAGTFNLTAQGDNITSFSATKLAANVAEPASMAILGGSLAAIGLIRRKKA
;
A
#
# COMPACT_ATOMS: atom_id res chain seq x y z
N MET A 1 -26.57 41.36 25.39
CA MET A 1 -26.94 40.11 24.70
C MET A 1 -26.05 39.78 23.47
N LYS A 2 -25.44 40.78 22.81
CA LYS A 2 -24.60 40.58 21.60
C LYS A 2 -23.22 39.96 21.86
N LEU A 3 -22.63 40.13 23.04
CA LEU A 3 -21.28 39.62 23.39
C LEU A 3 -21.25 38.10 23.62
N ARG A 4 -22.35 37.51 24.10
CA ARG A 4 -22.43 36.07 24.39
C ARG A 4 -22.52 35.20 23.13
N VAL A 5 -23.08 35.72 22.05
CA VAL A 5 -23.22 35.00 20.78
C VAL A 5 -21.86 34.90 20.02
N THR A 6 -21.05 35.97 20.13
CA THR A 6 -19.71 35.98 19.52
C THR A 6 -18.73 35.05 20.22
N LEU A 7 -18.85 34.88 21.54
CA LEU A 7 -17.97 33.95 22.29
C LEU A 7 -18.29 32.48 22.00
N MET A 8 -19.58 32.13 21.84
CA MET A 8 -19.95 30.75 21.46
C MET A 8 -19.51 30.37 20.05
N ALA A 9 -19.54 31.29 19.08
CA ALA A 9 -19.08 31.03 17.74
C ALA A 9 -17.54 30.79 17.68
N ALA A 10 -16.78 31.54 18.49
CA ALA A 10 -15.32 31.36 18.57
C ALA A 10 -14.91 30.01 19.22
N VAL A 11 -15.64 29.56 20.26
CA VAL A 11 -15.39 28.27 20.93
C VAL A 11 -15.73 27.08 19.99
N ALA A 12 -16.79 27.19 19.20
CA ALA A 12 -17.15 26.15 18.23
C ALA A 12 -16.09 25.99 17.11
N CYS A 13 -15.46 27.07 16.68
CA CYS A 13 -14.36 26.99 15.69
C CYS A 13 -13.08 26.35 16.25
N ILE A 14 -12.77 26.55 17.53
CA ILE A 14 -11.57 25.96 18.16
C ILE A 14 -11.77 24.46 18.41
N ALA A 15 -12.99 24.01 18.74
CA ALA A 15 -13.29 22.59 18.94
C ALA A 15 -13.23 21.77 17.63
N ALA A 16 -13.43 22.38 16.48
CA ALA A 16 -13.38 21.70 15.18
C ALA A 16 -11.94 21.42 14.69
N THR A 17 -10.92 22.02 15.28
CA THR A 17 -9.51 21.86 14.84
C THR A 17 -8.76 20.74 15.58
N ALA A 18 -9.39 20.09 16.56
CA ALA A 18 -8.73 19.07 17.39
C ALA A 18 -8.91 17.61 16.89
N ALA A 19 -9.56 17.39 15.76
CA ALA A 19 -9.49 16.09 15.11
C ALA A 19 -8.10 15.98 14.47
N ALA A 20 -7.16 15.31 15.13
CA ALA A 20 -5.93 14.87 14.52
C ALA A 20 -6.31 14.00 13.30
N ASN A 21 -6.35 14.62 12.12
CA ASN A 21 -6.57 13.88 10.88
C ASN A 21 -5.34 12.99 10.71
N ALA A 22 -5.52 11.72 10.95
CA ALA A 22 -4.54 10.75 10.58
C ALA A 22 -4.29 10.88 9.07
N VAL A 23 -3.04 10.79 8.65
CA VAL A 23 -2.62 11.06 7.28
C VAL A 23 -2.62 9.75 6.52
N PRO A 24 -3.36 9.62 5.41
CA PRO A 24 -3.31 8.41 4.61
C PRO A 24 -1.93 8.25 3.95
N VAL A 25 -1.53 7.01 3.72
CA VAL A 25 -0.34 6.69 2.94
C VAL A 25 -0.58 7.09 1.49
N THR A 26 0.39 7.76 0.88
CA THR A 26 0.37 8.14 -0.55
C THR A 26 1.61 7.66 -1.28
N GLY A 27 1.53 7.55 -2.62
CA GLY A 27 2.68 7.23 -3.46
C GLY A 27 2.81 5.75 -3.82
N GLN A 28 3.99 5.38 -4.30
CA GLN A 28 4.31 4.04 -4.78
C GLN A 28 5.71 3.62 -4.40
N ILE A 29 5.95 2.31 -4.38
CA ILE A 29 7.27 1.70 -4.22
C ILE A 29 7.41 0.50 -5.16
N LEU A 30 8.57 0.38 -5.79
CA LEU A 30 8.94 -0.74 -6.66
C LEU A 30 9.66 -1.80 -5.84
N LEU A 31 9.29 -3.05 -6.08
CA LEU A 31 9.77 -4.22 -5.35
C LEU A 31 10.24 -5.27 -6.34
N ASN A 32 11.31 -5.97 -6.02
CA ASN A 32 11.79 -7.08 -6.83
C ASN A 32 12.21 -8.25 -5.94
N GLY A 33 12.13 -9.45 -6.50
CA GLY A 33 12.54 -10.68 -5.84
C GLY A 33 12.48 -11.84 -6.82
N PHE A 34 12.45 -13.04 -6.26
CA PHE A 34 12.37 -14.29 -7.01
C PHE A 34 11.16 -15.10 -6.57
N ALA A 35 10.55 -15.80 -7.53
CA ALA A 35 9.37 -16.60 -7.31
C ALA A 35 9.38 -17.86 -8.18
N GLN A 36 8.60 -18.85 -7.78
CA GLN A 36 8.37 -20.10 -8.49
C GLN A 36 6.87 -20.33 -8.63
N ALA A 37 6.48 -20.90 -9.76
CA ALA A 37 5.11 -21.32 -10.01
C ALA A 37 4.68 -22.44 -9.05
N VAL A 38 3.48 -22.36 -8.51
CA VAL A 38 2.81 -23.44 -7.79
C VAL A 38 1.97 -24.26 -8.77
N GLY A 39 2.07 -25.58 -8.73
CA GLY A 39 1.32 -26.48 -9.59
C GLY A 39 1.85 -26.62 -11.02
N SER A 40 2.95 -25.95 -11.35
CA SER A 40 3.60 -26.00 -12.67
C SER A 40 5.08 -25.64 -12.54
N THR A 41 5.86 -25.94 -13.56
CA THR A 41 7.23 -25.43 -13.71
C THR A 41 7.27 -24.07 -14.39
N SER A 42 6.20 -23.68 -15.08
CA SER A 42 6.11 -22.43 -15.85
C SER A 42 5.15 -21.43 -15.21
N MET A 43 5.53 -20.16 -15.16
CA MET A 43 4.72 -19.08 -14.60
C MET A 43 3.37 -18.94 -15.32
N GLY A 44 3.29 -19.16 -16.62
CA GLY A 44 2.03 -19.05 -17.37
C GLY A 44 0.97 -20.07 -16.97
N ALA A 45 1.37 -21.25 -16.48
CA ALA A 45 0.46 -22.31 -16.02
C ALA A 45 0.30 -22.38 -14.48
N ALA A 46 0.90 -21.45 -13.74
CA ALA A 46 0.88 -21.44 -12.29
C ALA A 46 -0.53 -21.34 -11.71
N THR A 47 -0.87 -22.15 -10.72
CA THR A 47 -2.11 -22.01 -9.94
C THR A 47 -1.96 -21.10 -8.73
N GLY A 48 -0.73 -20.82 -8.32
CA GLY A 48 -0.31 -19.92 -7.25
C GLY A 48 1.15 -19.52 -7.45
N ILE A 49 1.71 -18.84 -6.47
CA ILE A 49 3.12 -18.41 -6.47
C ILE A 49 3.76 -18.71 -5.12
N SER A 50 4.93 -19.33 -5.13
CA SER A 50 5.82 -19.42 -3.99
C SER A 50 7.00 -18.47 -4.19
N PHE A 51 7.28 -17.65 -3.18
CA PHE A 51 8.39 -16.69 -3.24
C PHE A 51 9.67 -17.33 -2.73
N ALA A 52 10.77 -17.02 -3.38
CA ALA A 52 12.08 -17.60 -3.07
C ALA A 52 12.86 -16.75 -2.04
N ASN A 53 14.03 -17.24 -1.63
CA ASN A 53 15.00 -16.44 -0.88
C ASN A 53 15.49 -15.24 -1.72
N ALA A 54 16.14 -14.28 -1.08
CA ALA A 54 16.56 -13.04 -1.73
C ALA A 54 17.58 -13.26 -2.88
N GLY A 55 18.31 -14.37 -2.87
CA GLY A 55 19.24 -14.76 -3.95
C GLY A 55 18.62 -15.59 -5.06
N GLY A 56 17.34 -15.96 -4.97
CA GLY A 56 16.65 -16.73 -6.01
C GLY A 56 17.12 -18.19 -6.15
N THR A 57 17.71 -18.77 -5.11
CA THR A 57 18.28 -20.13 -5.17
C THR A 57 17.35 -21.21 -4.62
N SER A 58 16.40 -20.85 -3.78
CA SER A 58 15.48 -21.81 -3.18
C SER A 58 14.18 -21.16 -2.75
N VAL A 59 13.08 -21.93 -2.79
CA VAL A 59 11.81 -21.63 -2.14
C VAL A 59 11.66 -22.53 -0.92
N SER A 60 11.20 -21.97 0.21
CA SER A 60 10.95 -22.75 1.41
C SER A 60 9.89 -22.10 2.27
N GLY A 61 9.14 -22.92 3.02
CA GLY A 61 8.14 -22.44 3.96
C GLY A 61 6.94 -21.76 3.31
N THR A 62 6.36 -20.80 4.03
CA THR A 62 5.14 -20.08 3.65
C THR A 62 5.41 -18.68 3.08
N SER A 63 6.67 -18.26 3.06
CA SER A 63 7.09 -16.93 2.60
C SER A 63 8.47 -16.96 1.97
N GLY A 64 8.73 -15.97 1.12
CA GLY A 64 10.05 -15.67 0.59
C GLY A 64 10.56 -14.30 1.02
N LEU A 65 11.68 -13.89 0.43
CA LEU A 65 12.35 -12.63 0.71
C LEU A 65 12.37 -11.73 -0.52
N LEU A 66 12.21 -10.44 -0.32
CA LEU A 66 12.47 -9.45 -1.35
C LEU A 66 13.99 -9.26 -1.52
N SER A 67 14.46 -9.24 -2.76
CA SER A 67 15.87 -8.97 -3.07
C SER A 67 16.19 -7.49 -2.99
N ASN A 68 15.28 -6.66 -3.45
CA ASN A 68 15.43 -5.21 -3.36
C ASN A 68 14.09 -4.47 -3.39
N TYR A 69 14.13 -3.22 -2.94
CA TYR A 69 13.16 -2.20 -3.29
C TYR A 69 13.88 -0.89 -3.62
N GLY A 70 13.34 -0.16 -4.61
CA GLY A 70 13.83 1.15 -5.01
C GLY A 70 13.29 2.27 -4.12
N ALA A 71 13.82 3.47 -4.31
CA ALA A 71 13.29 4.66 -3.66
C ALA A 71 11.81 4.83 -4.03
N GLY A 72 10.98 4.95 -3.00
CA GLY A 72 9.55 5.19 -3.18
C GLY A 72 9.22 6.65 -3.44
N SER A 73 7.96 6.92 -3.75
CA SER A 73 7.40 8.28 -3.85
C SER A 73 6.38 8.52 -2.74
N GLY A 74 5.99 9.77 -2.51
CA GLY A 74 5.02 10.14 -1.47
C GLY A 74 5.49 9.72 -0.07
N SER A 75 4.62 9.06 0.68
CA SER A 75 4.94 8.57 2.03
C SER A 75 6.08 7.54 2.06
N PHE A 76 6.36 6.87 0.94
CA PHE A 76 7.45 5.89 0.84
C PHE A 76 8.82 6.52 0.55
N ALA A 77 8.89 7.82 0.24
CA ALA A 77 10.15 8.48 -0.09
C ALA A 77 11.17 8.45 1.07
N SER A 78 10.69 8.44 2.31
CA SER A 78 11.52 8.38 3.52
C SER A 78 12.16 7.02 3.79
N LEU A 79 11.75 5.95 3.08
CA LEU A 79 12.31 4.61 3.26
C LEU A 79 13.70 4.43 2.68
N GLY A 80 14.06 5.28 1.70
CA GLY A 80 15.26 5.06 0.92
C GLY A 80 15.14 3.87 -0.02
N SER A 81 16.24 3.17 -0.25
CA SER A 81 16.30 1.94 -1.04
C SER A 81 17.00 0.83 -0.25
N CYS A 82 16.68 -0.40 -0.57
CA CYS A 82 17.35 -1.58 -0.02
C CYS A 82 17.73 -2.53 -1.17
N ALA A 83 18.90 -3.14 -1.07
CA ALA A 83 19.32 -4.26 -1.92
C ALA A 83 20.09 -5.27 -1.08
N SER A 84 19.61 -6.51 -1.00
CA SER A 84 20.26 -7.59 -0.26
C SER A 84 19.88 -8.95 -0.85
N VAL A 85 20.87 -9.72 -1.23
CA VAL A 85 20.69 -11.09 -1.73
C VAL A 85 20.83 -12.17 -0.64
N THR A 86 21.18 -11.77 0.57
CA THR A 86 21.40 -12.70 1.70
C THR A 86 20.31 -12.58 2.76
N THR A 87 20.11 -11.41 3.32
CA THR A 87 19.13 -11.15 4.39
C THR A 87 17.77 -10.70 3.91
N GLY A 88 17.71 -10.26 2.62
CA GLY A 88 16.50 -9.70 2.03
C GLY A 88 16.17 -8.29 2.51
N CYS A 89 15.28 -7.65 1.78
CA CYS A 89 14.76 -6.30 2.03
C CYS A 89 13.34 -6.32 2.63
N GLY A 90 12.87 -7.48 2.99
CA GLY A 90 11.52 -7.71 3.53
C GLY A 90 11.06 -9.11 3.22
N THR A 91 9.87 -9.44 3.70
CA THR A 91 9.23 -10.75 3.51
C THR A 91 8.00 -10.62 2.64
N ILE A 92 7.70 -11.66 1.86
CA ILE A 92 6.48 -11.76 1.06
C ILE A 92 5.91 -13.16 1.21
N GLN A 93 4.62 -13.28 1.53
CA GLN A 93 3.96 -14.56 1.76
C GLN A 93 3.54 -15.24 0.46
N ASN A 94 3.57 -16.57 0.44
CA ASN A 94 3.17 -17.36 -0.71
C ASN A 94 1.67 -17.24 -0.98
N ILE A 95 1.30 -17.33 -2.24
CA ILE A 95 -0.09 -17.45 -2.72
C ILE A 95 -0.28 -18.90 -3.17
N ALA A 96 -0.90 -19.72 -2.33
CA ALA A 96 -1.09 -21.14 -2.64
C ALA A 96 -2.02 -21.35 -3.84
N SER A 97 -3.04 -20.51 -4.00
CA SER A 97 -4.00 -20.59 -5.10
C SER A 97 -4.58 -19.21 -5.40
N PHE A 98 -4.68 -18.86 -6.68
CA PHE A 98 -5.31 -17.62 -7.11
C PHE A 98 -6.84 -17.66 -7.04
N THR A 99 -7.44 -18.85 -7.08
CA THR A 99 -8.90 -19.02 -7.14
C THR A 99 -9.54 -19.28 -5.78
N ALA A 100 -8.78 -19.84 -4.83
CA ALA A 100 -9.26 -20.20 -3.50
C ALA A 100 -8.55 -19.37 -2.41
N MET A 101 -8.32 -18.11 -2.66
CA MET A 101 -7.57 -17.26 -1.76
C MET A 101 -8.49 -16.58 -0.74
N GLY A 102 -8.26 -16.86 0.54
CA GLY A 102 -8.64 -15.95 1.63
C GLY A 102 -7.69 -14.75 1.69
N GLY A 103 -8.03 -13.72 2.45
CA GLY A 103 -7.11 -12.62 2.72
C GLY A 103 -5.83 -13.11 3.38
N ILE A 104 -4.69 -12.49 3.05
CA ILE A 104 -3.38 -12.78 3.66
C ILE A 104 -2.94 -11.54 4.45
N SER A 105 -2.99 -11.65 5.77
CA SER A 105 -2.47 -10.60 6.65
C SER A 105 -0.95 -10.54 6.54
N GLN A 106 -0.38 -9.33 6.52
CA GLN A 106 1.05 -9.11 6.35
C GLN A 106 1.63 -9.85 5.13
N PHE A 107 0.86 -9.89 4.02
CA PHE A 107 1.31 -10.49 2.77
C PHE A 107 2.69 -10.00 2.36
N LEU A 108 2.95 -8.73 2.56
CA LEU A 108 4.24 -8.08 2.35
C LEU A 108 4.63 -7.31 3.61
N THR A 109 5.89 -7.46 4.05
CA THR A 109 6.47 -6.64 5.10
C THR A 109 7.84 -6.15 4.64
N LEU A 110 8.09 -4.84 4.71
CA LEU A 110 9.37 -4.26 4.33
C LEU A 110 10.30 -4.15 5.54
N ALA A 111 11.55 -4.55 5.35
CA ALA A 111 12.62 -4.25 6.29
C ALA A 111 13.05 -2.80 6.09
N THR A 112 12.91 -1.97 7.13
CA THR A 112 13.25 -0.55 7.08
C THR A 112 14.46 -0.26 7.95
N THR A 113 15.29 0.68 7.53
CA THR A 113 16.50 1.07 8.27
C THR A 113 16.23 2.07 9.39
N ASN A 114 15.05 2.71 9.38
CA ASN A 114 14.66 3.77 10.31
C ASN A 114 13.75 3.30 11.45
N GLY A 115 13.55 1.98 11.60
CA GLY A 115 12.67 1.40 12.61
C GLY A 115 11.17 1.51 12.32
N SER A 116 10.77 2.08 11.21
CA SER A 116 9.37 2.13 10.79
C SER A 116 8.91 0.74 10.34
N THR A 117 7.65 0.39 10.57
CA THR A 117 7.06 -0.86 10.09
C THR A 117 6.11 -0.57 8.94
N ILE A 118 6.30 -1.25 7.83
CA ILE A 118 5.39 -1.21 6.68
C ILE A 118 4.97 -2.62 6.32
N SER A 119 3.66 -2.83 6.28
CA SER A 119 3.11 -4.08 5.77
C SER A 119 1.95 -3.82 4.82
N PHE A 120 1.62 -4.83 4.05
CA PHE A 120 0.46 -4.86 3.16
C PHE A 120 -0.35 -6.12 3.45
N ASP A 121 -1.61 -5.93 3.83
CA ASP A 121 -2.59 -6.99 3.95
C ASP A 121 -3.25 -7.18 2.59
N LEU A 122 -3.11 -8.33 1.98
CA LEU A 122 -3.76 -8.67 0.73
C LEU A 122 -5.16 -9.17 1.01
N THR A 123 -6.19 -8.56 0.42
CA THR A 123 -7.60 -8.94 0.63
C THR A 123 -8.17 -9.74 -0.51
N SER A 124 -7.79 -9.42 -1.75
CA SER A 124 -8.29 -10.12 -2.94
C SER A 124 -7.34 -9.97 -4.12
N ILE A 125 -7.29 -10.97 -4.98
CA ILE A 125 -6.71 -10.86 -6.32
C ILE A 125 -7.85 -10.62 -7.30
N THR A 126 -7.77 -9.53 -8.05
CA THR A 126 -8.86 -9.08 -8.92
C THR A 126 -8.66 -9.45 -10.38
N ASN A 127 -7.42 -9.65 -10.79
CA ASN A 127 -7.11 -9.98 -12.17
C ASN A 127 -5.83 -10.82 -12.24
N VAL A 128 -5.87 -11.96 -12.92
CA VAL A 128 -4.72 -12.80 -13.22
C VAL A 128 -4.57 -12.89 -14.73
N LEU A 129 -3.52 -12.29 -15.26
CA LEU A 129 -3.21 -12.24 -16.68
C LEU A 129 -2.12 -13.26 -17.01
N ARG A 130 -2.28 -13.94 -18.14
CA ARG A 130 -1.34 -14.92 -18.68
C ARG A 130 -1.02 -14.60 -20.14
N PRO A 131 -0.19 -13.57 -20.39
CA PRO A 131 0.06 -13.10 -21.74
C PRO A 131 0.85 -14.08 -22.60
N GLY A 132 1.45 -15.11 -21.99
CA GLY A 132 2.23 -16.14 -22.64
C GLY A 132 2.30 -17.42 -21.83
N SER A 133 2.93 -18.44 -22.40
CA SER A 133 3.06 -19.76 -21.76
C SER A 133 3.91 -19.74 -20.47
N ASN A 134 4.81 -18.76 -20.34
CA ASN A 134 5.74 -18.63 -19.21
C ASN A 134 5.62 -17.28 -18.48
N GLN A 135 4.51 -16.56 -18.66
CA GLN A 135 4.31 -15.25 -18.06
C GLN A 135 3.06 -15.24 -17.21
N ILE A 136 3.14 -14.56 -16.07
CA ILE A 136 2.00 -14.25 -15.23
C ILE A 136 2.07 -12.81 -14.75
N GLY A 137 0.91 -12.18 -14.67
CA GLY A 137 0.73 -10.93 -13.96
C GLY A 137 -0.53 -11.01 -13.12
N PHE A 138 -0.57 -10.34 -11.98
CA PHE A 138 -1.82 -10.18 -11.25
C PHE A 138 -1.90 -8.82 -10.58
N LEU A 139 -3.14 -8.37 -10.43
CA LEU A 139 -3.51 -7.21 -9.64
C LEU A 139 -4.25 -7.66 -8.38
N ALA A 140 -3.83 -7.16 -7.26
CA ALA A 140 -4.44 -7.45 -5.96
C ALA A 140 -4.80 -6.16 -5.23
N ASN A 141 -5.89 -6.22 -4.46
CA ASN A 141 -6.32 -5.15 -3.56
C ASN A 141 -5.97 -5.51 -2.12
N GLY A 142 -5.81 -4.49 -1.30
CA GLY A 142 -5.52 -4.69 0.12
C GLY A 142 -5.37 -3.39 0.87
N PHE A 143 -4.73 -3.47 2.02
CA PHE A 143 -4.50 -2.32 2.89
C PHE A 143 -3.02 -2.20 3.23
N ILE A 144 -2.54 -0.98 3.23
CA ILE A 144 -1.22 -0.59 3.67
C ILE A 144 -1.31 -0.20 5.14
N ASN A 145 -0.46 -0.81 5.96
CA ASN A 145 -0.21 -0.39 7.34
C ASN A 145 1.19 0.19 7.40
N TYR A 146 1.31 1.46 7.73
CA TYR A 146 2.58 2.15 7.87
C TYR A 146 2.56 2.93 9.18
N SER A 147 3.58 2.72 10.04
CA SER A 147 3.63 3.37 11.34
C SER A 147 3.61 4.91 11.20
N GLY A 148 2.73 5.58 11.95
CA GLY A 148 2.51 7.01 11.87
C GLY A 148 1.50 7.48 10.81
N PHE A 149 0.90 6.55 10.07
CA PHE A 149 -0.12 6.82 9.05
C PHE A 149 -1.39 6.02 9.31
N ASP A 150 -2.50 6.45 8.70
CA ASP A 150 -3.73 5.65 8.68
C ASP A 150 -3.58 4.40 7.84
N ARG A 151 -4.33 3.36 8.23
CA ARG A 151 -4.51 2.18 7.41
C ARG A 151 -5.16 2.59 6.09
N THR A 152 -4.44 2.48 5.00
CA THR A 152 -4.82 3.03 3.69
C THR A 152 -5.07 1.90 2.69
N ALA A 153 -6.18 1.99 1.93
CA ALA A 153 -6.41 1.09 0.81
C ALA A 153 -5.27 1.22 -0.23
N GLY A 154 -4.91 0.11 -0.84
CA GLY A 154 -3.84 0.08 -1.83
C GLY A 154 -3.95 -1.10 -2.77
N THR A 155 -3.18 -1.04 -3.85
CA THR A 155 -3.07 -2.11 -4.83
C THR A 155 -1.66 -2.65 -4.90
N PHE A 156 -1.55 -3.92 -5.22
CA PHE A 156 -0.29 -4.60 -5.46
C PHE A 156 -0.35 -5.25 -6.85
N ASN A 157 0.54 -4.84 -7.73
CA ASN A 157 0.66 -5.38 -9.08
C ASN A 157 1.98 -6.15 -9.18
N LEU A 158 1.93 -7.41 -9.59
CA LEU A 158 3.09 -8.26 -9.77
C LEU A 158 3.13 -8.81 -11.18
N THR A 159 4.33 -8.86 -11.75
CA THR A 159 4.64 -9.55 -13.00
C THR A 159 5.83 -10.45 -12.81
N ALA A 160 5.75 -11.68 -13.32
CA ALA A 160 6.84 -12.65 -13.34
C ALA A 160 6.88 -13.38 -14.68
N GLN A 161 8.06 -13.72 -15.13
CA GLN A 161 8.25 -14.41 -16.41
C GLN A 161 9.41 -15.42 -16.29
N GLY A 162 9.16 -16.63 -16.72
CA GLY A 162 10.15 -17.69 -16.78
C GLY A 162 9.63 -19.02 -16.29
N ASP A 163 10.54 -19.97 -16.20
CA ASP A 163 10.33 -21.32 -15.71
C ASP A 163 11.16 -21.52 -14.45
N ASN A 164 10.72 -22.45 -13.59
CA ASN A 164 11.35 -22.71 -12.30
C ASN A 164 11.40 -21.45 -11.40
N ILE A 165 12.51 -21.17 -10.75
CA ILE A 165 12.71 -19.95 -9.97
C ILE A 165 13.09 -18.82 -10.92
N THR A 166 12.28 -17.79 -10.96
CA THR A 166 12.46 -16.64 -11.86
C THR A 166 12.26 -15.32 -11.10
N SER A 167 12.80 -14.24 -11.67
CA SER A 167 12.60 -12.90 -11.10
C SER A 167 11.15 -12.42 -11.27
N PHE A 168 10.69 -11.64 -10.32
CA PHE A 168 9.47 -10.87 -10.44
C PHE A 168 9.74 -9.38 -10.17
N SER A 169 8.90 -8.55 -10.74
CA SER A 169 8.77 -7.14 -10.39
C SER A 169 7.37 -6.87 -9.86
N ALA A 170 7.29 -6.05 -8.84
CA ALA A 170 6.02 -5.64 -8.29
C ALA A 170 6.00 -4.15 -7.97
N THR A 171 4.82 -3.56 -8.06
CA THR A 171 4.55 -2.18 -7.67
C THR A 171 3.45 -2.16 -6.64
N LYS A 172 3.67 -1.48 -5.55
CA LYS A 172 2.67 -1.19 -4.53
C LYS A 172 2.26 0.27 -4.66
N LEU A 173 0.98 0.51 -4.85
CA LEU A 173 0.37 1.83 -4.97
C LEU A 173 -0.55 2.06 -3.79
N ALA A 174 -0.41 3.21 -3.13
CA ALA A 174 -1.46 3.70 -2.24
C ALA A 174 -2.62 4.22 -3.09
N ALA A 175 -3.85 3.93 -2.70
CA ALA A 175 -5.02 4.49 -3.38
C ALA A 175 -5.01 6.01 -3.23
N ASN A 176 -5.46 6.72 -4.27
CA ASN A 176 -5.75 8.14 -4.14
C ASN A 176 -6.84 8.31 -3.09
N VAL A 177 -6.49 8.89 -1.96
CA VAL A 177 -7.47 9.26 -0.94
C VAL A 177 -8.10 10.56 -1.39
N ALA A 178 -9.43 10.59 -1.45
CA ALA A 178 -10.16 11.84 -1.66
C ALA A 178 -9.66 12.88 -0.64
N GLU A 179 -9.49 14.12 -1.10
CA GLU A 179 -9.01 15.21 -0.24
C GLU A 179 -9.81 15.27 1.06
N PRO A 180 -9.14 15.45 2.20
CA PRO A 180 -9.81 15.47 3.50
C PRO A 180 -10.97 16.46 3.51
N ALA A 181 -12.00 16.17 4.28
CA ALA A 181 -13.16 17.07 4.51
C ALA A 181 -12.76 18.49 4.96
N SER A 182 -11.49 18.74 5.27
CA SER A 182 -10.92 20.06 5.53
C SER A 182 -11.18 21.08 4.43
N MET A 183 -11.17 20.68 3.16
CA MET A 183 -11.53 21.57 2.04
C MET A 183 -13.03 21.93 2.06
N ALA A 184 -13.90 20.97 2.39
CA ALA A 184 -15.32 21.21 2.53
C ALA A 184 -15.61 22.12 3.76
N ILE A 185 -14.89 21.92 4.87
CA ILE A 185 -14.99 22.73 6.07
C ILE A 185 -14.46 24.14 5.80
N LEU A 186 -13.35 24.30 5.11
CA LEU A 186 -12.80 25.60 4.71
C LEU A 186 -13.78 26.32 3.78
N GLY A 187 -14.30 25.65 2.76
CA GLY A 187 -15.29 26.21 1.83
C GLY A 187 -16.59 26.60 2.55
N GLY A 188 -17.07 25.74 3.44
CA GLY A 188 -18.26 26.01 4.26
C GLY A 188 -18.08 27.18 5.22
N SER A 189 -16.93 27.29 5.87
CA SER A 189 -16.62 28.39 6.77
C SER A 189 -16.50 29.74 6.04
N LEU A 190 -15.87 29.76 4.86
CA LEU A 190 -15.78 30.96 4.02
C LEU A 190 -17.18 31.40 3.51
N ALA A 191 -18.02 30.45 3.09
CA ALA A 191 -19.40 30.74 2.70
C ALA A 191 -20.21 31.30 3.85
N ALA A 192 -20.08 30.73 5.05
CA ALA A 192 -20.77 31.26 6.26
C ALA A 192 -20.36 32.71 6.60
N ILE A 193 -19.03 33.00 6.50
CA ILE A 193 -18.52 34.37 6.73
C ILE A 193 -19.05 35.32 5.66
N GLY A 194 -19.14 34.92 4.40
CA GLY A 194 -19.70 35.71 3.31
C GLY A 194 -21.17 36.05 3.49
N LEU A 195 -21.97 35.11 3.97
CA LEU A 195 -23.38 35.30 4.27
C LEU A 195 -23.61 36.26 5.45
N ILE A 196 -22.76 36.21 6.48
CA ILE A 196 -22.84 37.11 7.63
C ILE A 196 -22.54 38.56 7.23
N ARG A 197 -21.57 38.79 6.34
CA ARG A 197 -21.22 40.11 5.82
C ARG A 197 -22.36 40.73 5.00
N ARG A 198 -23.06 39.92 4.19
CA ARG A 198 -24.15 40.41 3.33
C ARG A 198 -25.37 40.89 4.09
N LYS A 199 -25.60 40.40 5.33
CA LYS A 199 -26.70 40.86 6.21
C LYS A 199 -26.42 42.18 6.93
N LYS A 200 -25.21 42.74 6.85
CA LYS A 200 -24.81 43.98 7.50
C LYS A 200 -24.69 45.17 6.53
N ALA A 201 -24.84 44.95 5.26
CA ALA A 201 -24.98 45.97 4.22
C ALA A 201 -26.45 46.15 3.84
#